data_d43cda602305132f5bc7efb17a2d8a6a
#
_entry.id   d43cda602305132f5bc7efb17a2d8a6a
#
_cell.length_a   1.000
_cell.length_b   1.000
_cell.length_c   1.000
_cell.angle_alpha   90.00
_cell.angle_beta   90.00
_cell.angle_gamma   90.00
#
_symmetry.space_group_name_H-M   'P 1'
#
loop_
_entity.id
_entity.type
_entity.pdbx_description
1 polymer ?
#
loop_
_entity_poly.entity_id
_entity_poly.type
_entity_poly.pdbx_seq_one_letter_code
_entity_poly.pdbx_strand_id
1 'polypeptide(L)'
;MITVRETETFKKWIRELKDRVAQSIITARIRRISGGNLGDTKSVGNSVSELRIDYGPGFRVYFTWQEKEIIILLFAGGKSTQRRDIETAKRIAQNLKEE
;
A
#
# COMPACT_ATOMS: atom_id res chain seq x y z
N MET A 1 -14.78 -5.23 -10.34
CA MET A 1 -14.25 -5.55 -9.00
C MET A 1 -12.75 -5.70 -9.04
N ILE A 2 -12.06 -5.17 -8.05
CA ILE A 2 -10.60 -5.23 -7.99
C ILE A 2 -10.16 -6.29 -6.98
N THR A 3 -9.26 -7.18 -7.41
CA THR A 3 -8.65 -8.16 -6.53
C THR A 3 -7.44 -7.51 -5.85
N VAL A 4 -7.37 -7.61 -4.53
CA VAL A 4 -6.25 -7.05 -3.78
C VAL A 4 -5.42 -8.19 -3.22
N ARG A 5 -4.14 -8.20 -3.54
CA ARG A 5 -3.16 -9.16 -3.02
C ARG A 5 -2.17 -8.42 -2.13
N GLU A 6 -1.57 -9.15 -1.22
CA GLU A 6 -0.63 -8.57 -0.26
C GLU A 6 0.69 -9.32 -0.30
N THR A 7 1.80 -8.57 -0.32
CA THR A 7 3.12 -9.17 -0.14
C THR A 7 3.28 -9.59 1.31
N GLU A 8 4.21 -10.50 1.57
CA GLU A 8 4.53 -10.88 2.95
C GLU A 8 5.05 -9.69 3.74
N THR A 9 5.78 -8.79 3.07
CA THR A 9 6.30 -7.57 3.70
C THR A 9 5.16 -6.69 4.19
N PHE A 10 4.12 -6.50 3.36
CA PHE A 10 2.97 -5.70 3.77
C PHE A 10 2.19 -6.37 4.91
N LYS A 11 1.97 -7.68 4.80
CA LYS A 11 1.25 -8.43 5.83
C LYS A 11 1.93 -8.30 7.18
N LYS A 12 3.26 -8.40 7.19
CA LYS A 12 4.03 -8.25 8.42
C LYS A 12 3.87 -6.84 8.98
N TRP A 13 3.99 -5.82 8.11
CA TRP A 13 3.87 -4.43 8.55
C TRP A 13 2.52 -4.15 9.21
N ILE A 14 1.43 -4.54 8.56
CA ILE A 14 0.09 -4.26 9.10
C ILE A 14 -0.18 -5.04 10.39
N ARG A 15 0.31 -6.27 10.46
CA ARG A 15 0.13 -7.11 11.64
C ARG A 15 0.88 -6.56 12.84
N GLU A 16 2.05 -5.96 12.62
CA GLU A 16 2.91 -5.43 13.68
C GLU A 16 2.61 -3.98 14.03
N LEU A 17 1.68 -3.36 13.35
CA LEU A 17 1.31 -1.98 13.61
C LEU A 17 0.63 -1.90 14.99
N LYS A 18 1.25 -1.12 15.89
CA LYS A 18 0.79 -1.05 17.29
C LYS A 18 -0.51 -0.28 17.47
N ASP A 19 -0.72 0.74 16.67
CA ASP A 19 -1.94 1.55 16.73
C ASP A 19 -3.10 0.77 16.11
N ARG A 20 -3.96 0.23 16.95
CA ARG A 20 -5.09 -0.59 16.50
C ARG A 20 -6.12 0.20 15.73
N VAL A 21 -6.31 1.47 16.05
CA VAL A 21 -7.24 2.32 15.33
C VAL A 21 -6.71 2.56 13.92
N ALA A 22 -5.42 2.86 13.80
CA ALA A 22 -4.79 3.01 12.50
C ALA A 22 -4.94 1.74 11.66
N GLN A 23 -4.70 0.59 12.27
CA GLN A 23 -4.83 -0.70 11.60
C GLN A 23 -6.24 -0.89 11.02
N SER A 24 -7.27 -0.54 11.79
CA SER A 24 -8.66 -0.65 11.35
C SER A 24 -8.97 0.31 10.20
N ILE A 25 -8.46 1.54 10.28
CA ILE A 25 -8.69 2.55 9.24
C ILE A 25 -8.01 2.13 7.95
N ILE A 26 -6.78 1.65 8.02
CA ILE A 26 -6.03 1.18 6.86
C ILE A 26 -6.75 0.00 6.21
N THR A 27 -7.17 -0.96 7.01
CA THR A 27 -7.89 -2.14 6.53
C THR A 27 -9.19 -1.74 5.83
N ALA A 28 -9.93 -0.78 6.39
CA ALA A 28 -11.17 -0.30 5.79
C ALA A 28 -10.91 0.36 4.43
N ARG A 29 -9.82 1.14 4.31
CA ARG A 29 -9.46 1.78 3.05
C ARG A 29 -9.11 0.73 1.99
N ILE A 30 -8.41 -0.32 2.38
CA ILE A 30 -8.06 -1.41 1.47
C ILE A 30 -9.32 -2.12 0.99
N ARG A 31 -10.30 -2.34 1.86
CA ARG A 31 -11.58 -2.94 1.46
C ARG A 31 -12.31 -2.12 0.41
N ARG A 32 -12.24 -0.79 0.51
CA ARG A 32 -12.88 0.08 -0.49
C ARG A 32 -12.27 -0.09 -1.86
N ILE A 33 -10.98 -0.42 -1.93
CA ILE A 33 -10.31 -0.69 -3.21
C ILE A 33 -10.99 -1.85 -3.91
N SER A 34 -11.32 -2.91 -3.19
CA SER A 34 -12.00 -4.08 -3.76
C SER A 34 -13.32 -3.70 -4.42
N GLY A 35 -14.00 -2.69 -3.88
CA GLY A 35 -15.24 -2.17 -4.45
C GLY A 35 -15.04 -1.17 -5.59
N GLY A 36 -13.78 -0.91 -5.97
CA GLY A 36 -13.46 0.02 -7.06
C GLY A 36 -13.14 1.44 -6.63
N ASN A 37 -13.21 1.73 -5.32
CA ASN A 37 -12.94 3.08 -4.80
C ASN A 37 -11.51 3.16 -4.28
N LEU A 38 -10.61 3.74 -5.07
CA LEU A 38 -9.21 3.89 -4.67
C LEU A 38 -8.99 5.03 -3.70
N GLY A 39 -9.82 6.07 -3.75
CA GLY A 39 -9.66 7.21 -2.87
C GLY A 39 -8.44 8.06 -3.23
N ASP A 40 -7.77 8.59 -2.21
CA ASP A 40 -6.65 9.52 -2.38
C ASP A 40 -5.36 8.76 -2.72
N THR A 41 -5.01 8.71 -4.01
CA THR A 41 -3.83 8.02 -4.51
C THR A 41 -2.98 8.93 -5.37
N LYS A 42 -1.69 8.63 -5.45
CA LYS A 42 -0.74 9.39 -6.25
C LYS A 42 0.36 8.46 -6.75
N SER A 43 0.75 8.62 -8.02
CA SER A 43 1.90 7.88 -8.55
C SER A 43 3.19 8.39 -7.93
N VAL A 44 4.10 7.47 -7.61
CA VAL A 44 5.43 7.81 -7.10
C VAL A 44 6.53 7.35 -8.06
N GLY A 45 6.14 6.90 -9.27
CA GLY A 45 7.08 6.45 -10.29
C GLY A 45 7.27 4.95 -10.28
N ASN A 46 7.86 4.43 -11.37
CA ASN A 46 8.18 3.00 -11.51
C ASN A 46 6.97 2.08 -11.34
N SER A 47 5.81 2.55 -11.82
CA SER A 47 4.53 1.80 -11.72
C SER A 47 4.06 1.58 -10.29
N VAL A 48 4.60 2.33 -9.34
CA VAL A 48 4.17 2.29 -7.94
C VAL A 48 3.34 3.52 -7.64
N SER A 49 2.28 3.33 -6.87
CA SER A 49 1.44 4.42 -6.39
C SER A 49 1.34 4.36 -4.87
N GLU A 50 1.03 5.50 -4.27
CA GLU A 50 0.75 5.55 -2.85
C GLU A 50 -0.73 5.80 -2.61
N LEU A 51 -1.28 5.10 -1.63
CA LEU A 51 -2.61 5.34 -1.09
C LEU A 51 -2.40 6.14 0.20
N ARG A 52 -2.92 7.36 0.24
CA ARG A 52 -2.71 8.23 1.39
C ARG A 52 -3.85 8.09 2.38
N ILE A 53 -3.50 7.94 3.64
CA ILE A 53 -4.46 7.76 4.73
C ILE A 53 -4.22 8.86 5.75
N ASP A 54 -5.21 9.76 5.86
CA ASP A 54 -5.12 10.93 6.73
C ASP A 54 -5.63 10.59 8.12
N TYR A 55 -4.76 9.99 8.90
CA TYR A 55 -5.04 9.65 10.29
C TYR A 55 -3.73 9.67 11.09
N GLY A 56 -3.75 10.29 12.28
CA GLY A 56 -2.58 10.35 13.13
C GLY A 56 -1.41 11.02 12.43
N PRO A 57 -0.23 10.39 12.41
CA PRO A 57 0.94 10.96 11.74
C PRO A 57 0.84 10.92 10.22
N GLY A 58 -0.24 10.35 9.68
CA GLY A 58 -0.39 10.13 8.25
C GLY A 58 0.28 8.82 7.84
N PHE A 59 -0.47 7.97 7.12
CA PHE A 59 0.05 6.70 6.63
C PHE A 59 0.02 6.66 5.13
N ARG A 60 0.91 5.85 4.56
CA ARG A 60 0.98 5.61 3.13
C ARG A 60 1.05 4.11 2.89
N VAL A 61 0.20 3.61 1.99
CA VAL A 61 0.26 2.21 1.54
C VAL A 61 0.69 2.24 0.08
N TYR A 62 1.75 1.53 -0.25
CA TYR A 62 2.31 1.51 -1.60
C TYR A 62 1.83 0.28 -2.33
N PHE A 63 1.39 0.48 -3.57
CA PHE A 63 0.84 -0.62 -4.36
C PHE A 63 1.24 -0.48 -5.82
N THR A 64 1.08 -1.57 -6.55
CA THR A 64 1.26 -1.58 -8.00
C THR A 64 0.12 -2.38 -8.62
N TRP A 65 -0.22 -2.07 -9.86
CA TRP A 65 -1.16 -2.86 -10.62
C TRP A 65 -0.42 -4.02 -11.27
N GLN A 66 -0.92 -5.23 -11.09
CA GLN A 66 -0.38 -6.39 -11.79
C GLN A 66 -1.09 -6.55 -13.14
N GLU A 67 -2.39 -6.37 -13.12
CA GLU A 67 -3.26 -6.36 -14.28
C GLU A 67 -4.35 -5.32 -14.04
N LYS A 68 -5.26 -5.16 -15.00
CA LYS A 68 -6.31 -4.14 -14.90
C LYS A 68 -7.13 -4.20 -13.62
N GLU A 69 -7.31 -5.39 -13.07
CA GLU A 69 -8.17 -5.58 -11.91
C GLU A 69 -7.47 -6.21 -10.72
N ILE A 70 -6.14 -6.24 -10.75
CA ILE A 70 -5.34 -6.83 -9.66
C ILE A 70 -4.34 -5.80 -9.13
N ILE A 71 -4.46 -5.50 -7.85
CA ILE A 71 -3.53 -4.63 -7.14
C ILE A 71 -2.73 -5.46 -6.15
N ILE A 72 -1.43 -5.19 -6.07
CA ILE A 72 -0.55 -5.81 -5.08
C ILE A 72 -0.11 -4.74 -4.10
N LEU A 73 -0.41 -4.93 -2.82
CA LEU A 73 0.05 -4.06 -1.75
C LEU A 73 1.50 -4.46 -1.41
N LEU A 74 2.41 -3.52 -1.62
CA LEU A 74 3.85 -3.77 -1.55
C LEU A 74 4.43 -3.54 -0.17
N PHE A 75 4.13 -2.40 0.41
CA PHE A 75 4.72 -1.95 1.65
C PHE A 75 3.90 -0.79 2.18
N ALA A 76 4.20 -0.36 3.40
CA ALA A 76 3.49 0.77 4.00
C ALA A 76 4.39 1.41 5.05
N GLY A 77 4.03 2.62 5.44
CA GLY A 77 4.74 3.33 6.48
C GLY A 77 4.05 4.62 6.85
N GLY A 78 4.63 5.36 7.77
CA GLY A 78 4.15 6.68 8.14
C GLY A 78 4.74 7.76 7.24
N LYS A 79 4.22 8.97 7.39
CA LYS A 79 4.70 10.11 6.60
C LYS A 79 6.17 10.41 6.84
N SER A 80 6.67 10.18 8.05
CA SER A 80 8.04 10.52 8.42
C SER A 80 9.09 9.69 7.70
N THR A 81 8.74 8.50 7.22
CA THR A 81 9.66 7.61 6.51
C THR A 81 9.32 7.46 5.03
N GLN A 82 8.49 8.35 4.50
CA GLN A 82 7.95 8.24 3.16
C GLN A 82 9.01 8.04 2.08
N ARG A 83 10.05 8.85 2.09
CA ARG A 83 11.09 8.75 1.04
C ARG A 83 11.73 7.37 1.01
N ARG A 84 12.11 6.85 2.15
CA ARG A 84 12.72 5.53 2.27
C ARG A 84 11.74 4.42 1.90
N ASP A 85 10.49 4.57 2.32
CA ASP A 85 9.46 3.57 2.07
C ASP A 85 9.11 3.47 0.59
N ILE A 86 9.12 4.59 -0.14
CA ILE A 86 8.93 4.59 -1.59
C ILE A 86 10.02 3.77 -2.27
N GLU A 87 11.27 3.94 -1.86
CA GLU A 87 12.37 3.18 -2.44
C GLU A 87 12.22 1.68 -2.15
N THR A 88 11.82 1.34 -0.93
CA THR A 88 11.56 -0.05 -0.55
C THR A 88 10.44 -0.64 -1.40
N ALA A 89 9.34 0.09 -1.57
CA ALA A 89 8.21 -0.37 -2.36
C ALA A 89 8.60 -0.61 -3.82
N LYS A 90 9.39 0.30 -4.39
CA LYS A 90 9.85 0.16 -5.77
C LYS A 90 10.73 -1.06 -5.94
N ARG A 91 11.59 -1.35 -4.97
CA ARG A 91 12.44 -2.53 -5.01
C ARG A 91 11.61 -3.81 -4.95
N ILE A 92 10.60 -3.83 -4.09
CA ILE A 92 9.70 -4.98 -3.99
C ILE A 92 8.97 -5.19 -5.32
N ALA A 93 8.45 -4.11 -5.92
CA ALA A 93 7.77 -4.18 -7.19
C ALA A 93 8.68 -4.72 -8.30
N GLN A 94 9.93 -4.28 -8.32
CA GLN A 94 10.90 -4.74 -9.30
C GLN A 94 11.17 -6.23 -9.14
N ASN A 95 11.32 -6.70 -7.90
CA ASN A 95 11.55 -8.12 -7.64
C ASN A 95 10.37 -8.99 -8.09
N LEU A 96 9.15 -8.48 -7.96
CA LEU A 96 7.97 -9.20 -8.45
C LEU A 96 8.00 -9.38 -9.96
N LYS A 97 8.50 -8.39 -10.70
CA LYS A 97 8.58 -8.47 -12.16
C LYS A 97 9.63 -9.46 -12.63
N GLU A 98 10.63 -9.73 -11.83
CA GLU A 98 11.74 -10.62 -12.18
C GLU A 98 11.43 -12.09 -11.90
N GLU A 99 10.31 -12.39 -11.26
CA GLU A 99 9.91 -13.77 -10.95
C GLU A 99 9.22 -14.47 -12.13
#